data_ca3f8f0abba8ef13d2f1f7723c2e43df
#
_entry.id   ca3f8f0abba8ef13d2f1f7723c2e43df
#
_cell.length_a   1.000
_cell.length_b   1.000
_cell.length_c   1.000
_cell.angle_alpha   90.00
_cell.angle_beta   90.00
_cell.angle_gamma   90.00
#
_symmetry.space_group_name_H-M   'P 1'
#
loop_
_entity.id
_entity.type
_entity.pdbx_description
1 polymer ?
#
loop_
_entity_poly.entity_id
_entity_poly.type
_entity_poly.pdbx_seq_one_letter_code
_entity_poly.pdbx_strand_id
1 'polypeptide(L)'
;MNQIQLPAGFRDTILEECTKKNRIENTLNRVFESYGYEQIMTPAIEFYQTYAKAFHHLDERDMIKFFDKSQNILTLRMDMTVPIARAVTTRYQDKNGPFRLHYCANVYKVKSSLAGKRSVMTDCGVELIGLDAGSDLEVLTCALDGLEALNLKGYLLEIGTVRFFEEACRHADLGEQQRRTLADLIDRKSMVELKDYLNELPLRPTEKQFFLALPLLGGDQSILDTAYVLSFAPSLKEIVVGLKKLAVELNELGYGEHICFDLGKIAHLDYYTGIIFEGFVQGAGTSVLSGGRYDSLLKVFGCDLPACGFSFKVEELMDQIETAERKKKVQVVYGENKKLEAMKLAAALRKEHAVELVPSFADEVIVKEV
;
A
#
# COMPACT_ATOMS: atom_id res chain seq x y z
N MET A 1 14.31 38.86 0.46
CA MET A 1 13.39 38.23 -0.51
C MET A 1 12.57 37.20 0.26
N ASN A 2 11.24 37.34 0.32
CA ASN A 2 10.39 36.28 0.86
C ASN A 2 10.48 35.11 -0.08
N GLN A 3 11.20 34.04 0.29
CA GLN A 3 11.19 32.80 -0.47
C GLN A 3 9.78 32.21 -0.36
N ILE A 4 9.11 32.04 -1.49
CA ILE A 4 7.87 31.29 -1.58
C ILE A 4 8.25 29.84 -1.33
N GLN A 5 7.76 29.27 -0.21
CA GLN A 5 8.08 27.91 0.23
C GLN A 5 6.80 27.09 0.31
N LEU A 6 6.90 25.79 0.01
CA LEU A 6 5.85 24.82 0.29
C LEU A 6 5.88 24.39 1.77
N PRO A 7 4.74 23.96 2.33
CA PRO A 7 4.72 23.35 3.66
C PRO A 7 5.67 22.14 3.76
N ALA A 8 6.19 21.89 4.94
CA ALA A 8 7.10 20.76 5.17
C ALA A 8 6.46 19.43 4.76
N GLY A 9 7.22 18.60 4.03
CA GLY A 9 6.74 17.33 3.50
C GLY A 9 5.90 17.42 2.20
N PHE A 10 5.63 18.63 1.70
CA PHE A 10 4.97 18.86 0.42
C PHE A 10 6.00 19.28 -0.62
N ARG A 11 5.86 18.75 -1.84
CA ARG A 11 6.69 19.14 -2.97
C ARG A 11 5.93 19.04 -4.28
N ASP A 12 6.38 19.80 -5.27
CA ASP A 12 5.93 19.65 -6.65
C ASP A 12 6.55 18.38 -7.26
N THR A 13 5.77 17.68 -8.06
CA THR A 13 6.23 16.59 -8.94
C THR A 13 6.23 17.13 -10.36
N ILE A 14 7.38 17.12 -11.04
CA ILE A 14 7.55 17.80 -12.33
C ILE A 14 8.23 16.92 -13.37
N LEU A 15 7.99 17.23 -14.65
CA LEU A 15 8.69 16.70 -15.82
C LEU A 15 8.78 15.16 -15.83
N GLU A 16 9.98 14.64 -15.65
CA GLU A 16 10.28 13.21 -15.69
C GLU A 16 9.59 12.44 -14.57
N GLU A 17 9.56 13.00 -13.37
CA GLU A 17 8.84 12.40 -12.24
C GLU A 17 7.36 12.19 -12.55
N CYS A 18 6.69 13.17 -13.20
CA CYS A 18 5.30 13.01 -13.65
C CYS A 18 5.17 11.85 -14.66
N THR A 19 6.14 11.69 -15.57
CA THR A 19 6.11 10.61 -16.55
C THR A 19 6.24 9.26 -15.88
N LYS A 20 7.17 9.10 -14.93
CA LYS A 20 7.32 7.88 -14.13
C LYS A 20 6.07 7.56 -13.33
N LYS A 21 5.54 8.57 -12.62
CA LYS A 21 4.32 8.45 -11.82
C LYS A 21 3.14 7.95 -12.67
N ASN A 22 2.85 8.63 -13.77
CA ASN A 22 1.75 8.24 -14.67
C ASN A 22 1.93 6.83 -15.26
N ARG A 23 3.18 6.43 -15.55
CA ARG A 23 3.46 5.06 -16.02
C ARG A 23 3.11 4.03 -14.96
N ILE A 24 3.52 4.23 -13.71
CA ILE A 24 3.19 3.34 -12.59
C ILE A 24 1.67 3.24 -12.45
N GLU A 25 0.99 4.37 -12.30
CA GLU A 25 -0.45 4.44 -12.12
C GLU A 25 -1.21 3.72 -13.25
N ASN A 26 -0.85 3.99 -14.51
CA ASN A 26 -1.48 3.35 -15.67
C ASN A 26 -1.20 1.84 -15.75
N THR A 27 0.00 1.40 -15.37
CA THR A 27 0.35 -0.02 -15.36
C THR A 27 -0.45 -0.76 -14.31
N LEU A 28 -0.48 -0.24 -13.07
CA LEU A 28 -1.23 -0.84 -11.97
C LEU A 28 -2.73 -0.87 -12.23
N ASN A 29 -3.31 0.22 -12.73
CA ASN A 29 -4.73 0.27 -13.08
C ASN A 29 -5.12 -0.83 -14.10
N ARG A 30 -4.29 -1.07 -15.13
CA ARG A 30 -4.53 -2.16 -16.09
C ARG A 30 -4.50 -3.54 -15.45
N VAL A 31 -3.59 -3.77 -14.50
CA VAL A 31 -3.55 -5.03 -13.75
C VAL A 31 -4.84 -5.18 -12.95
N PHE A 32 -5.25 -4.18 -12.18
CA PHE A 32 -6.46 -4.22 -11.36
C PHE A 32 -7.72 -4.44 -12.20
N GLU A 33 -7.85 -3.73 -13.32
CA GLU A 33 -8.95 -3.91 -14.27
C GLU A 33 -8.99 -5.32 -14.88
N SER A 34 -7.82 -5.97 -15.08
CA SER A 34 -7.75 -7.35 -15.59
C SER A 34 -8.29 -8.38 -14.58
N TYR A 35 -8.25 -8.07 -13.29
CA TYR A 35 -8.88 -8.85 -12.21
C TYR A 35 -10.36 -8.51 -12.00
N GLY A 36 -10.94 -7.62 -12.81
CA GLY A 36 -12.33 -7.21 -12.72
C GLY A 36 -12.62 -6.20 -11.62
N TYR A 37 -11.59 -5.48 -11.12
CA TYR A 37 -11.81 -4.38 -10.19
C TYR A 37 -12.32 -3.14 -10.92
N GLU A 38 -13.33 -2.50 -10.37
CA GLU A 38 -13.92 -1.26 -10.86
C GLU A 38 -13.34 -0.05 -10.11
N GLN A 39 -13.12 1.03 -10.82
CA GLN A 39 -12.52 2.22 -10.21
C GLN A 39 -13.49 2.92 -9.25
N ILE A 40 -12.98 3.27 -8.06
CA ILE A 40 -13.68 4.13 -7.10
C ILE A 40 -12.87 5.41 -6.84
N MET A 41 -13.58 6.53 -6.75
CA MET A 41 -13.02 7.81 -6.34
C MET A 41 -13.78 8.32 -5.12
N THR A 42 -13.07 8.53 -4.02
CA THR A 42 -13.62 9.16 -2.80
C THR A 42 -13.10 10.60 -2.67
N PRO A 43 -13.84 11.48 -1.99
CA PRO A 43 -13.33 12.84 -1.69
C PRO A 43 -12.01 12.79 -0.92
N ALA A 44 -11.15 13.78 -1.14
CA ALA A 44 -9.92 13.92 -0.37
C ALA A 44 -10.14 14.38 1.08
N ILE A 45 -11.33 14.85 1.37
CA ILE A 45 -11.73 15.38 2.68
C ILE A 45 -12.77 14.45 3.29
N GLU A 46 -12.56 14.07 4.53
CA GLU A 46 -13.45 13.26 5.34
C GLU A 46 -13.76 13.97 6.68
N PHE A 47 -14.83 13.57 7.35
CA PHE A 47 -15.00 13.93 8.74
C PHE A 47 -13.95 13.23 9.60
N TYR A 48 -13.34 13.96 10.53
CA TYR A 48 -12.41 13.37 11.51
C TYR A 48 -13.02 12.14 12.21
N GLN A 49 -14.32 12.21 12.54
CA GLN A 49 -15.04 11.11 13.21
C GLN A 49 -15.07 9.82 12.40
N THR A 50 -14.94 9.86 11.07
CA THR A 50 -14.85 8.66 10.21
C THR A 50 -13.61 7.87 10.57
N TYR A 51 -12.47 8.54 10.74
CA TYR A 51 -11.23 7.91 11.16
C TYR A 51 -11.21 7.54 12.64
N ALA A 52 -11.72 8.42 13.51
CA ALA A 52 -11.79 8.16 14.95
C ALA A 52 -12.64 6.93 15.30
N LYS A 53 -13.63 6.58 14.46
CA LYS A 53 -14.39 5.33 14.59
C LYS A 53 -13.62 4.11 14.09
N ALA A 54 -12.84 4.27 13.03
CA ALA A 54 -12.14 3.16 12.37
C ALA A 54 -10.92 2.67 13.15
N PHE A 55 -10.26 3.56 13.91
CA PHE A 55 -9.04 3.27 14.66
C PHE A 55 -9.24 3.43 16.16
N HIS A 56 -8.86 2.41 16.93
CA HIS A 56 -8.85 2.49 18.40
C HIS A 56 -7.69 3.36 18.91
N HIS A 57 -6.59 3.42 18.17
CA HIS A 57 -5.37 4.17 18.51
C HIS A 57 -4.92 5.05 17.33
N LEU A 58 -5.69 6.10 17.08
CA LEU A 58 -5.37 7.08 16.04
C LEU A 58 -4.35 8.09 16.57
N ASP A 59 -3.16 8.16 15.96
CA ASP A 59 -2.24 9.27 16.26
C ASP A 59 -2.70 10.53 15.52
N GLU A 60 -3.40 11.38 16.24
CA GLU A 60 -3.93 12.63 15.71
C GLU A 60 -2.86 13.60 15.21
N ARG A 61 -1.61 13.43 15.59
CA ARG A 61 -0.48 14.25 15.14
C ARG A 61 -0.13 13.99 13.68
N ASP A 62 -0.49 12.82 13.16
CA ASP A 62 -0.29 12.43 11.77
C ASP A 62 -1.38 13.01 10.84
N MET A 63 -2.43 13.64 11.39
CA MET A 63 -3.57 14.14 10.64
C MET A 63 -3.46 15.64 10.29
N ILE A 64 -3.91 15.99 9.09
CA ILE A 64 -4.11 17.37 8.68
C ILE A 64 -5.59 17.72 8.91
N LYS A 65 -5.88 18.45 10.00
CA LYS A 65 -7.24 18.77 10.44
C LYS A 65 -7.56 20.24 10.20
N PHE A 66 -8.83 20.53 9.89
CA PHE A 66 -9.37 21.88 9.73
C PHE A 66 -10.88 21.88 10.03
N PHE A 67 -11.51 23.06 9.98
CA PHE A 67 -12.92 23.21 10.29
C PHE A 67 -13.72 23.62 9.07
N ASP A 68 -14.93 23.12 8.95
CA ASP A 68 -15.92 23.64 8.00
C ASP A 68 -16.66 24.88 8.59
N LYS A 69 -17.58 25.44 7.79
CA LYS A 69 -18.40 26.60 8.23
C LYS A 69 -19.31 26.29 9.43
N SER A 70 -19.64 25.01 9.64
CA SER A 70 -20.48 24.54 10.74
C SER A 70 -19.68 24.08 11.94
N GLN A 71 -18.37 24.37 11.98
CA GLN A 71 -17.42 23.98 13.05
C GLN A 71 -17.22 22.45 13.20
N ASN A 72 -17.55 21.66 12.16
CA ASN A 72 -17.20 20.26 12.16
C ASN A 72 -15.70 20.08 11.89
N ILE A 73 -15.08 19.13 12.58
CA ILE A 73 -13.68 18.79 12.34
C ILE A 73 -13.60 17.91 11.09
N LEU A 74 -12.90 18.42 10.09
CA LEU A 74 -12.55 17.74 8.86
C LEU A 74 -11.09 17.33 8.86
N THR A 75 -10.75 16.35 8.05
CA THR A 75 -9.36 15.92 7.82
C THR A 75 -9.14 15.59 6.35
N LEU A 76 -7.90 15.76 5.89
CA LEU A 76 -7.47 15.11 4.66
C LEU A 76 -7.35 13.61 4.90
N ARG A 77 -7.75 12.80 3.91
CA ARG A 77 -7.70 11.34 4.03
C ARG A 77 -6.28 10.83 4.24
N MET A 78 -6.10 9.94 5.21
CA MET A 78 -4.81 9.36 5.57
C MET A 78 -4.52 8.05 4.83
N ASP A 79 -5.56 7.37 4.38
CA ASP A 79 -5.56 6.14 3.59
C ASP A 79 -6.78 6.12 2.66
N MET A 80 -6.90 5.06 1.88
CA MET A 80 -8.05 4.86 1.00
C MET A 80 -9.04 3.83 1.55
N THR A 81 -8.61 2.93 2.41
CA THR A 81 -9.42 1.82 2.95
C THR A 81 -10.61 2.35 3.76
N VAL A 82 -10.38 3.29 4.68
CA VAL A 82 -11.45 3.88 5.52
C VAL A 82 -12.50 4.64 4.69
N PRO A 83 -12.12 5.55 3.76
CA PRO A 83 -13.08 6.18 2.85
C PRO A 83 -13.88 5.20 1.97
N ILE A 84 -13.23 4.13 1.51
CA ILE A 84 -13.90 3.09 0.69
C ILE A 84 -14.85 2.27 1.54
N ALA A 85 -14.46 1.83 2.74
CA ALA A 85 -15.35 1.13 3.67
C ALA A 85 -16.60 1.97 3.98
N ARG A 86 -16.43 3.28 4.28
CA ARG A 86 -17.56 4.21 4.45
C ARG A 86 -18.42 4.30 3.17
N ALA A 87 -17.80 4.40 2.00
CA ALA A 87 -18.53 4.53 0.73
C ALA A 87 -19.35 3.28 0.43
N VAL A 88 -18.78 2.08 0.64
CA VAL A 88 -19.50 0.81 0.45
C VAL A 88 -20.69 0.72 1.39
N THR A 89 -20.52 1.02 2.66
CA THR A 89 -21.61 0.93 3.66
C THR A 89 -22.69 1.99 3.47
N THR A 90 -22.43 3.11 2.79
CA THR A 90 -23.40 4.18 2.60
C THR A 90 -24.02 4.23 1.19
N ARG A 91 -23.31 3.76 0.16
CA ARG A 91 -23.73 3.89 -1.25
C ARG A 91 -24.15 2.57 -1.90
N TYR A 92 -23.74 1.44 -1.32
CA TYR A 92 -23.99 0.12 -1.88
C TYR A 92 -24.92 -0.75 -0.97
N GLN A 93 -25.72 -0.11 -0.11
CA GLN A 93 -26.61 -0.81 0.86
C GLN A 93 -27.57 -1.78 0.18
N ASP A 94 -28.03 -1.48 -1.03
CA ASP A 94 -28.97 -2.29 -1.81
C ASP A 94 -28.28 -3.28 -2.77
N LYS A 95 -26.94 -3.35 -2.77
CA LYS A 95 -26.17 -4.23 -3.64
C LYS A 95 -25.56 -5.39 -2.87
N ASN A 96 -25.73 -6.58 -3.41
CA ASN A 96 -25.03 -7.76 -2.91
C ASN A 96 -23.61 -7.78 -3.50
N GLY A 97 -22.59 -7.86 -2.62
CA GLY A 97 -21.20 -8.06 -3.04
C GLY A 97 -20.98 -9.42 -3.75
N PRO A 98 -19.74 -9.80 -4.06
CA PRO A 98 -18.53 -9.09 -3.65
C PRO A 98 -18.26 -7.82 -4.46
N PHE A 99 -17.66 -6.83 -3.79
CA PHE A 99 -17.22 -5.57 -4.42
C PHE A 99 -15.73 -5.66 -4.68
N ARG A 100 -15.34 -5.53 -5.94
CA ARG A 100 -13.97 -5.39 -6.38
C ARG A 100 -13.74 -3.93 -6.77
N LEU A 101 -12.99 -3.22 -5.94
CA LEU A 101 -12.79 -1.78 -6.11
C LEU A 101 -11.29 -1.48 -6.20
N HIS A 102 -10.88 -0.70 -7.20
CA HIS A 102 -9.51 -0.19 -7.27
C HIS A 102 -9.48 1.34 -7.23
N TYR A 103 -8.34 1.86 -6.81
CA TYR A 103 -8.14 3.30 -6.69
C TYR A 103 -6.69 3.68 -7.00
N CYS A 104 -6.50 4.94 -7.39
CA CYS A 104 -5.22 5.61 -7.40
C CYS A 104 -5.43 7.05 -6.94
N ALA A 105 -4.91 7.40 -5.76
CA ALA A 105 -5.26 8.67 -5.13
C ALA A 105 -4.25 9.12 -4.07
N ASN A 106 -4.11 10.44 -3.92
CA ASN A 106 -3.26 11.01 -2.88
C ASN A 106 -3.81 10.76 -1.48
N VAL A 107 -2.93 10.37 -0.57
CA VAL A 107 -3.15 10.28 0.88
C VAL A 107 -2.22 11.23 1.61
N TYR A 108 -2.59 11.66 2.80
CA TYR A 108 -1.95 12.76 3.52
C TYR A 108 -1.62 12.34 4.94
N LYS A 109 -0.33 12.22 5.26
CA LYS A 109 0.13 11.94 6.63
C LYS A 109 1.23 12.93 7.01
N VAL A 110 1.03 13.66 8.10
CA VAL A 110 2.07 14.55 8.61
C VAL A 110 3.27 13.70 9.03
N LYS A 111 4.43 14.01 8.49
CA LYS A 111 5.70 13.38 8.88
C LYS A 111 6.58 14.44 9.56
N SER A 112 7.32 14.02 10.58
CA SER A 112 8.24 14.92 11.24
C SER A 112 9.25 15.50 10.24
N SER A 113 9.47 16.81 10.26
CA SER A 113 10.27 17.57 9.29
C SER A 113 11.74 17.12 9.17
N LEU A 114 12.25 16.39 10.16
CA LEU A 114 13.64 15.94 10.22
C LEU A 114 13.93 14.63 9.43
N ALA A 115 12.90 13.96 8.92
CA ALA A 115 13.06 12.63 8.31
C ALA A 115 13.14 12.64 6.78
N GLY A 116 13.05 13.79 6.11
CA GLY A 116 12.99 13.88 4.63
C GLY A 116 11.79 13.16 4.00
N LYS A 117 10.84 12.68 4.82
CA LYS A 117 9.67 11.92 4.38
C LYS A 117 8.58 12.85 3.83
N ARG A 118 7.86 12.37 2.83
CA ARG A 118 6.74 13.10 2.21
C ARG A 118 5.49 13.04 3.09
N SER A 119 4.75 14.17 3.16
CA SER A 119 3.43 14.25 3.80
C SER A 119 2.29 13.96 2.82
N VAL A 120 2.57 13.94 1.52
CA VAL A 120 1.65 13.53 0.46
C VAL A 120 2.26 12.37 -0.28
N MET A 121 1.51 11.29 -0.38
CA MET A 121 1.87 10.09 -1.13
C MET A 121 0.69 9.67 -1.99
N THR A 122 0.96 8.98 -3.09
CA THR A 122 -0.08 8.39 -3.93
C THR A 122 -0.16 6.90 -3.64
N ASP A 123 -1.33 6.48 -3.17
CA ASP A 123 -1.68 5.08 -2.99
C ASP A 123 -2.47 4.58 -4.20
N CYS A 124 -1.97 3.53 -4.86
CA CYS A 124 -2.68 2.79 -5.91
C CYS A 124 -2.95 1.37 -5.40
N GLY A 125 -4.21 0.97 -5.30
CA GLY A 125 -4.53 -0.30 -4.67
C GLY A 125 -5.91 -0.84 -4.99
N VAL A 126 -6.23 -1.96 -4.35
CA VAL A 126 -7.50 -2.66 -4.47
C VAL A 126 -8.10 -2.96 -3.11
N GLU A 127 -9.43 -3.01 -3.07
CA GLU A 127 -10.22 -3.50 -1.93
C GLU A 127 -11.23 -4.52 -2.43
N LEU A 128 -11.11 -5.75 -1.95
CA LEU A 128 -12.05 -6.86 -2.20
C LEU A 128 -12.92 -7.05 -0.96
N ILE A 129 -14.19 -6.71 -1.08
CA ILE A 129 -15.14 -6.63 0.04
C ILE A 129 -16.31 -7.59 -0.21
N GLY A 130 -16.64 -8.39 0.80
CA GLY A 130 -17.78 -9.31 0.74
C GLY A 130 -17.46 -10.69 0.16
N LEU A 131 -16.19 -11.03 0.00
CA LEU A 131 -15.73 -12.38 -0.35
C LEU A 131 -14.79 -12.89 0.72
N ASP A 132 -15.10 -14.04 1.32
CA ASP A 132 -14.28 -14.64 2.37
C ASP A 132 -13.31 -15.69 1.78
N ALA A 133 -13.85 -16.80 1.31
CA ALA A 133 -13.03 -17.88 0.76
C ALA A 133 -12.31 -17.46 -0.53
N GLY A 134 -10.99 -17.65 -0.56
CA GLY A 134 -10.15 -17.38 -1.73
C GLY A 134 -9.79 -15.92 -1.96
N SER A 135 -10.34 -14.97 -1.20
CA SER A 135 -10.03 -13.55 -1.38
C SER A 135 -8.57 -13.21 -1.08
N ASP A 136 -7.96 -13.86 -0.10
CA ASP A 136 -6.54 -13.67 0.22
C ASP A 136 -5.64 -14.03 -0.96
N LEU A 137 -5.89 -15.19 -1.59
CA LEU A 137 -5.12 -15.65 -2.76
C LEU A 137 -5.29 -14.68 -3.94
N GLU A 138 -6.53 -14.25 -4.25
CA GLU A 138 -6.79 -13.29 -5.34
C GLU A 138 -6.06 -11.96 -5.10
N VAL A 139 -6.10 -11.43 -3.88
CA VAL A 139 -5.47 -10.15 -3.54
C VAL A 139 -3.95 -10.24 -3.58
N LEU A 140 -3.36 -11.35 -3.07
CA LEU A 140 -1.91 -11.58 -3.12
C LEU A 140 -1.41 -11.76 -4.56
N THR A 141 -2.11 -12.52 -5.40
CA THR A 141 -1.74 -12.69 -6.81
C THR A 141 -1.85 -11.37 -7.57
N CYS A 142 -2.90 -10.58 -7.34
CA CYS A 142 -3.03 -9.25 -7.93
C CYS A 142 -1.87 -8.31 -7.53
N ALA A 143 -1.41 -8.38 -6.28
CA ALA A 143 -0.26 -7.61 -5.80
C ALA A 143 1.05 -8.06 -6.49
N LEU A 144 1.28 -9.38 -6.61
CA LEU A 144 2.44 -9.95 -7.29
C LEU A 144 2.45 -9.60 -8.79
N ASP A 145 1.33 -9.73 -9.47
CA ASP A 145 1.18 -9.32 -10.88
C ASP A 145 1.45 -7.82 -11.07
N GLY A 146 1.05 -6.99 -10.10
CA GLY A 146 1.38 -5.57 -10.09
C GLY A 146 2.89 -5.30 -10.03
N LEU A 147 3.61 -6.04 -9.17
CA LEU A 147 5.07 -5.96 -9.07
C LEU A 147 5.76 -6.43 -10.36
N GLU A 148 5.29 -7.53 -10.94
CA GLU A 148 5.80 -8.07 -12.19
C GLU A 148 5.55 -7.13 -13.37
N ALA A 149 4.33 -6.61 -13.52
CA ALA A 149 3.94 -5.69 -14.60
C ALA A 149 4.75 -4.39 -14.60
N LEU A 150 5.24 -3.94 -13.44
CA LEU A 150 6.15 -2.80 -13.32
C LEU A 150 7.58 -3.13 -13.75
N ASN A 151 7.86 -4.41 -14.06
CA ASN A 151 9.19 -4.90 -14.47
C ASN A 151 10.29 -4.61 -13.44
N LEU A 152 9.95 -4.78 -12.17
CA LEU A 152 10.84 -4.53 -11.02
C LEU A 152 11.80 -5.71 -10.83
N LYS A 153 13.06 -5.41 -10.52
CA LYS A 153 14.05 -6.45 -10.25
C LYS A 153 14.02 -6.87 -8.77
N GLY A 154 14.10 -8.17 -8.52
CA GLY A 154 14.29 -8.70 -7.18
C GLY A 154 13.17 -8.30 -6.21
N TYR A 155 11.92 -8.42 -6.64
CA TYR A 155 10.78 -8.19 -5.74
C TYR A 155 10.47 -9.41 -4.90
N LEU A 156 9.97 -9.16 -3.68
CA LEU A 156 9.60 -10.18 -2.70
C LEU A 156 8.36 -9.71 -1.94
N LEU A 157 7.37 -10.58 -1.80
CA LEU A 157 6.20 -10.37 -0.98
C LEU A 157 6.36 -11.13 0.34
N GLU A 158 6.49 -10.39 1.43
CA GLU A 158 6.57 -10.93 2.79
C GLU A 158 5.15 -11.06 3.37
N ILE A 159 4.79 -12.27 3.77
CA ILE A 159 3.45 -12.62 4.26
C ILE A 159 3.52 -12.99 5.74
N GLY A 160 2.68 -12.35 6.54
CA GLY A 160 2.48 -12.67 7.95
C GLY A 160 1.00 -12.85 8.27
N THR A 161 0.70 -12.99 9.56
CA THR A 161 -0.69 -12.98 10.03
C THR A 161 -0.76 -12.49 11.47
N VAL A 162 -1.67 -11.55 11.73
CA VAL A 162 -1.92 -11.04 13.08
C VAL A 162 -2.50 -12.13 14.00
N ARG A 163 -3.20 -13.09 13.41
CA ARG A 163 -3.88 -14.16 14.16
C ARG A 163 -2.91 -15.04 14.95
N PHE A 164 -1.69 -15.23 14.49
CA PHE A 164 -0.73 -16.13 15.15
C PHE A 164 -0.29 -15.59 16.51
N PHE A 165 -0.02 -14.28 16.59
CA PHE A 165 0.29 -13.61 17.85
C PHE A 165 -0.94 -13.48 18.75
N GLU A 166 -2.07 -13.02 18.21
CA GLU A 166 -3.30 -12.80 18.98
C GLU A 166 -3.82 -14.10 19.60
N GLU A 167 -3.83 -15.18 18.82
CA GLU A 167 -4.26 -16.49 19.29
C GLU A 167 -3.34 -17.06 20.36
N ALA A 168 -2.02 -16.85 20.22
CA ALA A 168 -1.05 -17.23 21.25
C ALA A 168 -1.29 -16.46 22.55
N CYS A 169 -1.52 -15.15 22.47
CA CYS A 169 -1.83 -14.31 23.64
C CYS A 169 -3.13 -14.75 24.33
N ARG A 170 -4.15 -15.12 23.54
CA ARG A 170 -5.43 -15.61 24.05
C ARG A 170 -5.26 -16.92 24.84
N HIS A 171 -4.50 -17.86 24.30
CA HIS A 171 -4.20 -19.14 24.97
C HIS A 171 -3.32 -18.98 26.22
N ALA A 172 -2.47 -17.99 26.24
CA ALA A 172 -1.61 -17.67 27.38
C ALA A 172 -2.31 -16.78 28.42
N ASP A 173 -3.59 -16.46 28.20
CA ASP A 173 -4.42 -15.61 29.09
C ASP A 173 -3.77 -14.24 29.40
N LEU A 174 -3.15 -13.63 28.40
CA LEU A 174 -2.48 -12.35 28.54
C LEU A 174 -3.48 -11.19 28.47
N GLY A 175 -3.41 -10.29 29.44
CA GLY A 175 -4.19 -9.06 29.46
C GLY A 175 -3.74 -8.06 28.38
N GLU A 176 -4.57 -7.06 28.10
CA GLU A 176 -4.34 -6.10 27.02
C GLU A 176 -2.99 -5.37 27.12
N GLN A 177 -2.63 -4.90 28.32
CA GLN A 177 -1.35 -4.21 28.54
C GLN A 177 -0.15 -5.15 28.28
N GLN A 178 -0.25 -6.41 28.71
CA GLN A 178 0.80 -7.41 28.49
C GLN A 178 0.98 -7.71 27.03
N ARG A 179 -0.13 -7.84 26.26
CA ARG A 179 -0.10 -8.03 24.81
C ARG A 179 0.57 -6.86 24.10
N ARG A 180 0.24 -5.62 24.47
CA ARG A 180 0.84 -4.43 23.86
C ARG A 180 2.35 -4.36 24.10
N THR A 181 2.78 -4.58 25.35
CA THR A 181 4.22 -4.58 25.66
C THR A 181 4.94 -5.68 24.89
N LEU A 182 4.35 -6.88 24.85
CA LEU A 182 4.93 -8.02 24.15
C LEU A 182 5.00 -7.76 22.62
N ALA A 183 3.93 -7.19 22.05
CA ALA A 183 3.89 -6.80 20.65
C ALA A 183 4.99 -5.81 20.27
N ASP A 184 5.17 -4.76 21.07
CA ASP A 184 6.23 -3.75 20.87
C ASP A 184 7.63 -4.35 20.97
N LEU A 185 7.89 -5.23 21.94
CA LEU A 185 9.18 -5.90 22.09
C LEU A 185 9.50 -6.86 20.93
N ILE A 186 8.51 -7.57 20.44
CA ILE A 186 8.62 -8.49 19.29
C ILE A 186 8.86 -7.69 18.01
N ASP A 187 8.08 -6.67 17.74
CA ASP A 187 8.19 -5.85 16.53
C ASP A 187 9.54 -5.15 16.42
N ARG A 188 10.05 -4.62 17.55
CA ARG A 188 11.39 -4.01 17.63
C ARG A 188 12.53 -5.05 17.65
N LYS A 189 12.22 -6.35 17.68
CA LYS A 189 13.19 -7.45 17.80
C LYS A 189 14.14 -7.26 18.99
N SER A 190 13.63 -6.73 20.12
CA SER A 190 14.40 -6.41 21.33
C SER A 190 14.59 -7.66 22.21
N MET A 191 15.43 -8.58 21.75
CA MET A 191 15.56 -9.94 22.29
C MET A 191 15.89 -10.00 23.79
N VAL A 192 16.71 -9.08 24.32
CA VAL A 192 17.09 -9.05 25.74
C VAL A 192 15.90 -8.65 26.59
N GLU A 193 15.29 -7.51 26.27
CA GLU A 193 14.12 -7.00 26.99
C GLU A 193 12.93 -7.96 26.88
N LEU A 194 12.73 -8.59 25.70
CA LEU A 194 11.70 -9.61 25.49
C LEU A 194 11.90 -10.79 26.44
N LYS A 195 13.13 -11.31 26.55
CA LYS A 195 13.45 -12.43 27.44
C LYS A 195 13.19 -12.07 28.89
N ASP A 196 13.62 -10.89 29.32
CA ASP A 196 13.44 -10.43 30.70
C ASP A 196 11.96 -10.27 31.01
N TYR A 197 11.20 -9.62 30.12
CA TYR A 197 9.75 -9.45 30.26
C TYR A 197 9.00 -10.78 30.31
N LEU A 198 9.34 -11.76 29.46
CA LEU A 198 8.74 -13.09 29.48
C LEU A 198 8.99 -13.85 30.80
N ASN A 199 10.10 -13.55 31.51
CA ASN A 199 10.36 -14.17 32.80
C ASN A 199 9.48 -13.62 33.94
N GLU A 200 8.99 -12.39 33.80
CA GLU A 200 8.06 -11.77 34.74
C GLU A 200 6.62 -12.29 34.58
N LEU A 201 6.29 -12.82 33.40
CA LEU A 201 4.94 -13.29 33.10
C LEU A 201 4.72 -14.71 33.59
N PRO A 202 3.48 -15.07 34.04
CA PRO A 202 3.13 -16.41 34.54
C PRO A 202 2.91 -17.39 33.39
N LEU A 203 3.85 -17.47 32.46
CA LEU A 203 3.78 -18.29 31.25
C LEU A 203 4.40 -19.67 31.46
N ARG A 204 3.83 -20.67 30.80
CA ARG A 204 4.41 -22.03 30.71
C ARG A 204 5.71 -22.00 29.90
N PRO A 205 6.64 -22.95 30.11
CA PRO A 205 7.90 -22.98 29.35
C PRO A 205 7.71 -22.98 27.82
N THR A 206 6.71 -23.70 27.31
CA THR A 206 6.37 -23.77 25.89
C THR A 206 5.87 -22.44 25.33
N GLU A 207 5.10 -21.67 26.11
CA GLU A 207 4.62 -20.34 25.73
C GLU A 207 5.78 -19.34 25.69
N LYS A 208 6.65 -19.38 26.72
CA LYS A 208 7.86 -18.54 26.73
C LYS A 208 8.75 -18.81 25.53
N GLN A 209 8.96 -20.10 25.21
CA GLN A 209 9.74 -20.51 24.04
C GLN A 209 9.13 -19.99 22.73
N PHE A 210 7.79 -20.07 22.60
CA PHE A 210 7.06 -19.58 21.44
C PHE A 210 7.28 -18.06 21.26
N PHE A 211 6.97 -17.25 22.28
CA PHE A 211 7.10 -15.79 22.18
C PHE A 211 8.56 -15.34 21.98
N LEU A 212 9.52 -16.04 22.57
CA LEU A 212 10.94 -15.75 22.38
C LEU A 212 11.41 -16.07 20.95
N ALA A 213 10.84 -17.08 20.32
CA ALA A 213 11.18 -17.46 18.95
C ALA A 213 10.49 -16.56 17.90
N LEU A 214 9.33 -15.98 18.22
CA LEU A 214 8.47 -15.28 17.27
C LEU A 214 9.19 -14.17 16.47
N PRO A 215 10.04 -13.29 17.05
CA PRO A 215 10.80 -12.30 16.29
C PRO A 215 11.76 -12.86 15.26
N LEU A 216 12.09 -14.16 15.37
CA LEU A 216 13.04 -14.87 14.52
C LEU A 216 12.33 -15.78 13.50
N LEU A 217 11.00 -15.87 13.53
CA LEU A 217 10.20 -16.66 12.61
C LEU A 217 9.96 -15.91 11.29
N GLY A 218 11.06 -15.53 10.62
CA GLY A 218 11.07 -14.91 9.31
C GLY A 218 12.02 -15.61 8.36
N GLY A 219 11.61 -15.78 7.08
CA GLY A 219 12.41 -16.43 6.05
C GLY A 219 11.59 -17.06 4.94
N ASP A 220 12.17 -18.03 4.25
CA ASP A 220 11.49 -18.78 3.21
C ASP A 220 10.36 -19.68 3.79
N GLN A 221 9.69 -20.43 2.93
CA GLN A 221 8.53 -21.26 3.32
C GLN A 221 8.86 -22.32 4.38
N SER A 222 10.12 -22.71 4.56
CA SER A 222 10.53 -23.71 5.55
C SER A 222 10.31 -23.22 6.99
N ILE A 223 10.24 -21.90 7.21
CA ILE A 223 9.95 -21.32 8.52
C ILE A 223 8.58 -21.75 9.06
N LEU A 224 7.64 -22.09 8.19
CA LEU A 224 6.31 -22.58 8.57
C LEU A 224 6.38 -23.96 9.26
N ASP A 225 7.40 -24.79 8.96
CA ASP A 225 7.62 -26.05 9.68
C ASP A 225 8.06 -25.79 11.12
N THR A 226 8.96 -24.83 11.30
CA THR A 226 9.41 -24.40 12.63
C THR A 226 8.26 -23.80 13.43
N ALA A 227 7.46 -22.94 12.81
CA ALA A 227 6.28 -22.34 13.43
C ALA A 227 5.26 -23.41 13.87
N TYR A 228 5.05 -24.44 13.04
CA TYR A 228 4.16 -25.57 13.38
C TYR A 228 4.64 -26.34 14.60
N VAL A 229 5.94 -26.62 14.70
CA VAL A 229 6.54 -27.32 15.86
C VAL A 229 6.43 -26.47 17.14
N LEU A 230 6.66 -25.17 17.05
CA LEU A 230 6.56 -24.24 18.18
C LEU A 230 5.12 -23.98 18.61
N SER A 231 4.13 -24.28 17.78
CA SER A 231 2.71 -24.06 18.07
C SER A 231 2.24 -24.92 19.24
N PHE A 232 2.02 -24.31 20.39
CA PHE A 232 1.64 -24.98 21.66
C PHE A 232 0.15 -25.26 21.82
N ALA A 233 -0.69 -24.78 20.87
CA ALA A 233 -2.12 -24.98 20.86
C ALA A 233 -2.62 -25.45 19.47
N PRO A 234 -3.71 -26.23 19.39
CA PRO A 234 -4.27 -26.73 18.12
C PRO A 234 -4.62 -25.59 17.14
N SER A 235 -5.24 -24.51 17.62
CA SER A 235 -5.62 -23.37 16.79
C SER A 235 -4.42 -22.62 16.18
N LEU A 236 -3.26 -22.58 16.86
CA LEU A 236 -2.02 -22.08 16.30
C LEU A 236 -1.53 -22.95 15.14
N LYS A 237 -1.64 -24.27 15.28
CA LYS A 237 -1.28 -25.22 14.21
C LYS A 237 -2.19 -25.07 13.00
N GLU A 238 -3.48 -24.85 13.21
CA GLU A 238 -4.45 -24.61 12.13
C GLU A 238 -4.10 -23.34 11.34
N ILE A 239 -3.69 -22.26 12.01
CA ILE A 239 -3.21 -21.04 11.35
C ILE A 239 -2.01 -21.33 10.46
N VAL A 240 -1.03 -22.07 10.97
CA VAL A 240 0.18 -22.43 10.19
C VAL A 240 -0.17 -23.34 9.03
N VAL A 241 -1.09 -24.29 9.20
CA VAL A 241 -1.58 -25.15 8.10
C VAL A 241 -2.25 -24.32 7.02
N GLY A 242 -3.04 -23.31 7.38
CA GLY A 242 -3.61 -22.35 6.43
C GLY A 242 -2.55 -21.60 5.62
N LEU A 243 -1.50 -21.10 6.28
CA LEU A 243 -0.38 -20.44 5.60
C LEU A 243 0.41 -21.40 4.69
N LYS A 244 0.62 -22.64 5.09
CA LYS A 244 1.25 -23.67 4.24
C LYS A 244 0.43 -23.96 2.99
N LYS A 245 -0.90 -24.05 3.14
CA LYS A 245 -1.80 -24.21 1.99
C LYS A 245 -1.68 -23.02 1.03
N LEU A 246 -1.71 -21.81 1.55
CA LEU A 246 -1.55 -20.58 0.77
C LEU A 246 -0.18 -20.57 0.04
N ALA A 247 0.90 -21.01 0.71
CA ALA A 247 2.21 -21.11 0.11
C ALA A 247 2.23 -22.09 -1.07
N VAL A 248 1.57 -23.26 -0.92
CA VAL A 248 1.45 -24.25 -2.00
C VAL A 248 0.67 -23.65 -3.19
N GLU A 249 -0.45 -22.99 -2.94
CA GLU A 249 -1.26 -22.35 -3.99
C GLU A 249 -0.46 -21.29 -4.75
N LEU A 250 0.29 -20.42 -4.04
CA LEU A 250 1.16 -19.41 -4.66
C LEU A 250 2.33 -20.03 -5.45
N ASN A 251 2.89 -21.16 -4.96
CA ASN A 251 3.91 -21.90 -5.70
C ASN A 251 3.37 -22.49 -7.01
N GLU A 252 2.18 -23.08 -6.99
CA GLU A 252 1.52 -23.64 -8.18
C GLU A 252 1.22 -22.56 -9.22
N LEU A 253 0.97 -21.31 -8.77
CA LEU A 253 0.79 -20.14 -9.62
C LEU A 253 2.12 -19.52 -10.13
N GLY A 254 3.27 -20.06 -9.71
CA GLY A 254 4.59 -19.62 -10.17
C GLY A 254 5.28 -18.55 -9.31
N TYR A 255 4.70 -18.17 -8.17
CA TYR A 255 5.24 -17.10 -7.31
C TYR A 255 6.17 -17.57 -6.18
N GLY A 256 6.54 -18.86 -6.16
CA GLY A 256 7.29 -19.46 -5.05
C GLY A 256 8.61 -18.77 -4.68
N GLU A 257 9.33 -18.26 -5.68
CA GLU A 257 10.59 -17.52 -5.46
C GLU A 257 10.37 -16.04 -5.07
N HIS A 258 9.13 -15.58 -5.15
CA HIS A 258 8.73 -14.18 -4.89
C HIS A 258 7.99 -14.00 -3.57
N ILE A 259 7.92 -15.04 -2.73
CA ILE A 259 7.25 -14.99 -1.43
C ILE A 259 8.18 -15.42 -0.30
N CYS A 260 8.02 -14.80 0.85
CA CYS A 260 8.58 -15.22 2.12
C CYS A 260 7.57 -15.00 3.24
N PHE A 261 7.90 -15.46 4.45
CA PHE A 261 7.00 -15.35 5.60
C PHE A 261 7.71 -14.65 6.76
N ASP A 262 7.02 -13.79 7.48
CA ASP A 262 7.44 -13.25 8.78
C ASP A 262 6.27 -13.31 9.76
N LEU A 263 6.33 -14.26 10.70
CA LEU A 263 5.31 -14.45 11.72
C LEU A 263 5.55 -13.59 12.97
N GLY A 264 6.72 -12.95 13.06
CA GLY A 264 7.05 -11.97 14.10
C GLY A 264 6.58 -10.56 13.77
N LYS A 265 6.04 -10.35 12.56
CA LYS A 265 5.49 -9.06 12.16
C LYS A 265 4.16 -8.82 12.84
N ILE A 266 4.10 -7.79 13.65
CA ILE A 266 2.89 -7.36 14.34
C ILE A 266 2.41 -6.08 13.67
N ALA A 267 1.16 -6.11 13.18
CA ALA A 267 0.59 -4.97 12.48
C ALA A 267 0.33 -3.80 13.45
N HIS A 268 0.79 -2.62 13.06
CA HIS A 268 0.51 -1.37 13.80
C HIS A 268 -0.89 -0.80 13.51
N LEU A 269 -1.62 -1.36 12.53
CA LEU A 269 -2.97 -0.92 12.20
C LEU A 269 -3.99 -1.81 12.92
N ASP A 270 -4.72 -1.21 13.84
CA ASP A 270 -5.67 -1.87 14.75
C ASP A 270 -6.82 -2.62 14.07
N TYR A 271 -6.95 -2.55 12.75
CA TYR A 271 -8.08 -3.15 12.03
C TYR A 271 -7.76 -4.48 11.32
N TYR A 272 -6.49 -4.90 11.21
CA TYR A 272 -6.17 -6.18 10.56
C TYR A 272 -6.66 -7.37 11.39
N THR A 273 -7.24 -8.36 10.71
CA THR A 273 -7.89 -9.53 11.33
C THR A 273 -7.38 -10.87 10.81
N GLY A 274 -6.49 -10.87 9.82
CA GLY A 274 -6.02 -12.07 9.14
C GLY A 274 -4.59 -11.97 8.66
N ILE A 275 -4.38 -12.30 7.37
CA ILE A 275 -3.08 -12.10 6.74
C ILE A 275 -2.72 -10.62 6.68
N ILE A 276 -1.43 -10.36 6.76
CA ILE A 276 -0.81 -9.06 6.47
C ILE A 276 0.36 -9.32 5.52
N PHE A 277 0.64 -8.39 4.64
CA PHE A 277 1.76 -8.55 3.72
C PHE A 277 2.36 -7.22 3.29
N GLU A 278 3.65 -7.27 2.97
CA GLU A 278 4.39 -6.15 2.43
C GLU A 278 5.25 -6.57 1.26
N GLY A 279 5.30 -5.73 0.23
CA GLY A 279 6.16 -5.94 -0.92
C GLY A 279 7.44 -5.14 -0.81
N PHE A 280 8.55 -5.78 -1.09
CA PHE A 280 9.88 -5.20 -1.12
C PHE A 280 10.48 -5.34 -2.51
N VAL A 281 11.30 -4.39 -2.90
CA VAL A 281 12.00 -4.38 -4.20
C VAL A 281 13.47 -4.09 -3.94
N GLN A 282 14.34 -4.75 -4.69
CA GLN A 282 15.78 -4.53 -4.57
C GLN A 282 16.11 -3.05 -4.86
N GLY A 283 16.78 -2.39 -3.93
CA GLY A 283 17.16 -0.97 -4.02
C GLY A 283 16.18 -0.02 -3.37
N ALA A 284 14.95 -0.44 -3.01
CA ALA A 284 14.05 0.37 -2.21
C ALA A 284 14.42 0.31 -0.73
N GLY A 285 14.41 1.45 -0.05
CA GLY A 285 14.73 1.53 1.39
C GLY A 285 13.59 1.14 2.30
N THR A 286 12.37 0.99 1.78
CA THR A 286 11.16 0.65 2.52
C THR A 286 10.26 -0.24 1.67
N SER A 287 9.19 -0.78 2.29
CA SER A 287 8.15 -1.51 1.54
C SER A 287 7.47 -0.62 0.50
N VAL A 288 7.31 -1.14 -0.71
CA VAL A 288 6.68 -0.45 -1.85
C VAL A 288 5.18 -0.71 -1.96
N LEU A 289 4.69 -1.73 -1.26
CA LEU A 289 3.27 -2.02 -1.07
C LEU A 289 3.02 -2.59 0.33
N SER A 290 1.79 -2.45 0.80
CA SER A 290 1.33 -3.09 2.03
C SER A 290 -0.16 -3.39 1.94
N GLY A 291 -0.59 -4.47 2.60
CA GLY A 291 -1.96 -4.89 2.61
C GLY A 291 -2.27 -5.97 3.65
N GLY A 292 -3.50 -6.43 3.65
CA GLY A 292 -3.97 -7.50 4.53
C GLY A 292 -5.49 -7.60 4.60
N ARG A 293 -5.96 -8.53 5.45
CA ARG A 293 -7.38 -8.78 5.74
C ARG A 293 -7.86 -7.95 6.92
N TYR A 294 -9.04 -7.33 6.80
CA TYR A 294 -9.58 -6.40 7.80
C TYR A 294 -11.11 -6.54 7.99
N ASP A 295 -11.58 -7.70 8.31
CA ASP A 295 -13.02 -8.06 8.39
C ASP A 295 -13.81 -7.26 9.44
N SER A 296 -13.15 -6.66 10.43
CA SER A 296 -13.82 -5.87 11.48
C SER A 296 -14.11 -4.42 11.08
N LEU A 297 -13.40 -3.88 10.07
CA LEU A 297 -13.50 -2.47 9.73
C LEU A 297 -14.90 -2.05 9.25
N LEU A 298 -15.52 -2.86 8.39
CA LEU A 298 -16.85 -2.51 7.88
C LEU A 298 -17.94 -2.58 8.96
N LYS A 299 -17.76 -3.41 10.01
CA LYS A 299 -18.68 -3.48 11.17
C LYS A 299 -18.80 -2.15 11.89
N VAL A 300 -17.72 -1.37 11.95
CA VAL A 300 -17.70 -0.02 12.54
C VAL A 300 -18.65 0.93 11.80
N PHE A 301 -18.85 0.69 10.51
CA PHE A 301 -19.78 1.46 9.67
C PHE A 301 -21.15 0.79 9.49
N GLY A 302 -21.43 -0.30 10.24
CA GLY A 302 -22.73 -0.96 10.27
C GLY A 302 -22.92 -2.09 9.25
N CYS A 303 -21.84 -2.61 8.65
CA CYS A 303 -21.91 -3.70 7.69
C CYS A 303 -20.92 -4.82 8.05
N ASP A 304 -21.43 -6.05 8.20
CA ASP A 304 -20.60 -7.22 8.53
C ASP A 304 -20.20 -7.95 7.25
N LEU A 305 -19.15 -7.44 6.58
CA LEU A 305 -18.59 -8.02 5.37
C LEU A 305 -17.09 -8.25 5.57
N PRO A 306 -16.56 -9.42 5.18
CA PRO A 306 -15.12 -9.65 5.14
C PRO A 306 -14.47 -8.77 4.08
N ALA A 307 -13.23 -8.38 4.33
CA ALA A 307 -12.49 -7.52 3.41
C ALA A 307 -10.99 -7.79 3.44
N CYS A 308 -10.38 -7.73 2.27
CA CYS A 308 -8.94 -7.83 2.08
C CYS A 308 -8.52 -6.86 0.96
N GLY A 309 -7.39 -6.20 1.11
CA GLY A 309 -6.90 -5.25 0.12
C GLY A 309 -5.45 -4.88 0.33
N PHE A 310 -4.92 -4.10 -0.60
CA PHE A 310 -3.55 -3.57 -0.51
C PHE A 310 -3.41 -2.25 -1.26
N SER A 311 -2.31 -1.56 -0.98
CA SER A 311 -1.92 -0.38 -1.74
C SER A 311 -0.43 -0.37 -2.08
N PHE A 312 -0.11 0.02 -3.32
CA PHE A 312 1.23 0.41 -3.75
C PHE A 312 1.50 1.86 -3.37
N LYS A 313 2.70 2.14 -2.89
CA LYS A 313 3.23 3.48 -2.60
C LYS A 313 3.95 3.99 -3.85
N VAL A 314 3.27 4.77 -4.67
CA VAL A 314 3.76 5.15 -6.02
C VAL A 314 5.10 5.88 -5.95
N GLU A 315 5.29 6.76 -4.97
CA GLU A 315 6.51 7.53 -4.81
C GLU A 315 7.74 6.66 -4.48
N GLU A 316 7.56 5.56 -3.73
CA GLU A 316 8.62 4.60 -3.42
C GLU A 316 9.03 3.77 -4.67
N LEU A 317 8.10 3.61 -5.61
CA LEU A 317 8.33 2.91 -6.87
C LEU A 317 9.02 3.78 -7.93
N MET A 318 8.85 5.11 -7.87
CA MET A 318 9.37 6.02 -8.90
C MET A 318 10.89 5.95 -9.05
N ASP A 319 11.61 5.65 -7.97
CA ASP A 319 13.07 5.54 -7.97
C ASP A 319 13.55 4.16 -8.45
N GLN A 320 12.64 3.19 -8.56
CA GLN A 320 12.94 1.79 -8.94
C GLN A 320 12.63 1.50 -10.42
N ILE A 321 11.92 2.37 -11.11
CA ILE A 321 11.58 2.19 -12.52
C ILE A 321 12.45 3.08 -13.41
N GLU A 322 12.84 2.53 -14.56
CA GLU A 322 13.52 3.30 -15.59
C GLU A 322 12.58 4.31 -16.25
N THR A 323 13.13 5.42 -16.67
CA THR A 323 12.37 6.42 -17.43
C THR A 323 11.96 5.82 -18.77
N ALA A 324 10.67 5.87 -19.10
CA ALA A 324 10.22 5.45 -20.42
C ALA A 324 10.84 6.33 -21.51
N GLU A 325 11.22 5.72 -22.62
CA GLU A 325 11.59 6.48 -23.80
C GLU A 325 10.46 7.46 -24.15
N ARG A 326 10.80 8.73 -24.18
CA ARG A 326 9.88 9.76 -24.64
C ARG A 326 9.84 9.74 -26.16
N LYS A 327 8.70 10.10 -26.74
CA LYS A 327 8.67 10.43 -28.17
C LYS A 327 9.76 11.47 -28.44
N LYS A 328 10.56 11.24 -29.47
CA LYS A 328 11.58 12.20 -29.90
C LYS A 328 10.94 13.58 -30.03
N LYS A 329 11.57 14.56 -29.47
CA LYS A 329 11.10 15.94 -29.46
C LYS A 329 11.64 16.63 -30.70
N VAL A 330 10.80 17.30 -31.45
CA VAL A 330 11.18 18.10 -32.62
C VAL A 330 10.62 19.51 -32.47
N GLN A 331 11.35 20.47 -32.96
CA GLN A 331 10.92 21.85 -33.07
C GLN A 331 10.62 22.21 -34.51
N VAL A 332 9.44 22.75 -34.77
CA VAL A 332 9.11 23.41 -36.03
C VAL A 332 9.29 24.90 -35.86
N VAL A 333 10.42 25.40 -36.36
CA VAL A 333 10.81 26.80 -36.29
C VAL A 333 10.21 27.51 -37.51
N TYR A 334 9.54 28.65 -37.34
CA TYR A 334 8.83 29.31 -38.42
C TYR A 334 8.87 30.85 -38.34
N GLY A 335 8.87 31.52 -39.50
CA GLY A 335 8.73 32.96 -39.63
C GLY A 335 7.25 33.39 -39.48
N GLU A 336 7.03 34.67 -39.20
CA GLU A 336 5.69 35.23 -38.91
C GLU A 336 4.68 34.93 -40.03
N ASN A 337 5.07 35.04 -41.28
CA ASN A 337 4.23 34.80 -42.46
C ASN A 337 3.98 33.29 -42.74
N LYS A 338 4.73 32.41 -42.09
CA LYS A 338 4.71 30.94 -42.31
C LYS A 338 3.99 30.16 -41.21
N LYS A 339 3.32 30.84 -40.30
CA LYS A 339 2.63 30.23 -39.15
C LYS A 339 1.67 29.11 -39.53
N LEU A 340 0.84 29.31 -40.55
CA LEU A 340 -0.16 28.33 -40.99
C LEU A 340 0.50 27.07 -41.60
N GLU A 341 1.57 27.26 -42.39
CA GLU A 341 2.37 26.18 -42.96
C GLU A 341 3.02 25.35 -41.84
N ALA A 342 3.66 26.00 -40.86
CA ALA A 342 4.25 25.37 -39.70
C ALA A 342 3.24 24.59 -38.87
N MET A 343 2.03 25.11 -38.66
CA MET A 343 0.99 24.40 -37.93
C MET A 343 0.51 23.13 -38.66
N LYS A 344 0.39 23.15 -39.99
CA LYS A 344 0.06 21.98 -40.80
C LYS A 344 1.17 20.92 -40.71
N LEU A 345 2.43 21.32 -40.82
CA LEU A 345 3.57 20.43 -40.68
C LEU A 345 3.63 19.82 -39.28
N ALA A 346 3.48 20.64 -38.25
CA ALA A 346 3.45 20.18 -36.86
C ALA A 346 2.31 19.16 -36.61
N ALA A 347 1.14 19.39 -37.20
CA ALA A 347 0.01 18.44 -37.09
C ALA A 347 0.34 17.06 -37.68
N ALA A 348 1.06 17.03 -38.79
CA ALA A 348 1.52 15.77 -39.38
C ALA A 348 2.56 15.07 -38.52
N LEU A 349 3.57 15.81 -38.02
CA LEU A 349 4.67 15.29 -37.19
C LEU A 349 4.21 14.82 -35.81
N ARG A 350 3.13 15.36 -35.24
CA ARG A 350 2.57 14.94 -33.94
C ARG A 350 2.12 13.49 -33.86
N LYS A 351 1.94 12.83 -35.00
CA LYS A 351 1.62 11.39 -35.06
C LYS A 351 2.77 10.56 -34.47
N GLU A 352 4.03 10.97 -34.69
CA GLU A 352 5.24 10.20 -34.36
C GLU A 352 6.11 10.91 -33.30
N HIS A 353 6.07 12.24 -33.26
CA HIS A 353 6.95 13.07 -32.44
C HIS A 353 6.17 13.95 -31.45
N ALA A 354 6.86 14.40 -30.41
CA ALA A 354 6.44 15.55 -29.60
C ALA A 354 6.88 16.83 -30.31
N VAL A 355 5.95 17.69 -30.73
CA VAL A 355 6.29 18.85 -31.60
C VAL A 355 6.07 20.16 -30.89
N GLU A 356 7.12 20.97 -30.79
CA GLU A 356 7.07 22.37 -30.38
C GLU A 356 7.03 23.30 -31.57
N LEU A 357 6.24 24.37 -31.49
CA LEU A 357 6.25 25.46 -32.48
C LEU A 357 7.09 26.60 -31.92
N VAL A 358 8.12 27.02 -32.64
CA VAL A 358 9.05 28.06 -32.21
C VAL A 358 9.06 29.22 -33.23
N PRO A 359 8.57 30.40 -32.88
CA PRO A 359 8.63 31.59 -33.73
C PRO A 359 10.07 32.01 -33.98
N SER A 360 10.38 32.47 -35.21
CA SER A 360 11.68 32.97 -35.63
C SER A 360 11.50 34.21 -36.51
N PHE A 361 12.57 34.99 -36.66
CA PHE A 361 12.65 36.12 -37.62
C PHE A 361 12.97 35.68 -39.05
N ALA A 362 13.38 34.43 -39.25
CA ALA A 362 13.65 33.89 -40.57
C ALA A 362 12.32 33.51 -41.28
N ASP A 363 12.17 33.89 -42.55
CA ASP A 363 10.93 33.63 -43.34
C ASP A 363 10.94 32.21 -43.96
N GLU A 364 11.16 31.21 -43.10
CA GLU A 364 11.22 29.80 -43.46
C GLU A 364 10.56 28.89 -42.40
N VAL A 365 10.28 27.64 -42.78
CA VAL A 365 9.82 26.60 -41.85
C VAL A 365 10.90 25.51 -41.78
N ILE A 366 11.48 25.31 -40.59
CA ILE A 366 12.56 24.34 -40.39
C ILE A 366 12.15 23.39 -39.28
N VAL A 367 12.43 22.09 -39.46
CA VAL A 367 12.29 21.05 -38.41
C VAL A 367 13.66 20.80 -37.79
N LYS A 368 13.77 20.94 -36.48
CA LYS A 368 14.98 20.64 -35.69
C LYS A 368 14.70 19.51 -34.71
N GLU A 369 15.59 18.54 -34.63
CA GLU A 369 15.58 17.56 -33.52
C GLU A 369 16.15 18.23 -32.27
N VAL A 370 15.52 17.91 -31.09
CA VAL A 370 15.90 18.51 -29.81
C VAL A 370 16.18 17.41 -28.80
#